data_7183b6471eacf62b2d1af5c3492dd6c2
#
_entry.id   7183b6471eacf62b2d1af5c3492dd6c2
#
_cell.length_a   1.000
_cell.length_b   1.000
_cell.length_c   1.000
_cell.angle_alpha   90.00
_cell.angle_beta   90.00
_cell.angle_gamma   90.00
#
_symmetry.space_group_name_H-M   'P 1'
#
loop_
_entity.id
_entity.type
_entity.pdbx_description
1 polymer ?
#
loop_
_entity_poly.entity_id
_entity_poly.type
_entity_poly.pdbx_seq_one_letter_code
_entity_poly.pdbx_strand_id
1 'polypeptide(L)'
;MKKDRIGLALGSGASRGWSHIGVIKALVSEGIEPDVVAGTSVGAMIGAAYLAGNLDKLEDWVRNSTRKDVLQFFNIGFSTSGFVDSDRLSEFLTTQVVSPDTNIDDFDRPFAAIATDVGNGGVRWFTEGNVVNAIRASMALPGLFPVVRDEERRLVDGGLVNPVPVSVCHAIGADIVIAVNLNADLVGKHSRKKSVSHAEKAPSAESKQNDEDDGGGFLKRVKRTAQDYSESIFSSDDDELGLFDIVASSINIFPDRLTRSRMAG
;
A
#
# COMPACT_ATOMS: atom_id res chain seq x y z
N MET A 1 -30.70 -2.59 -25.97
CA MET A 1 -29.24 -2.70 -25.93
C MET A 1 -28.88 -3.00 -24.49
N LYS A 2 -28.01 -3.97 -24.22
CA LYS A 2 -27.48 -4.21 -22.86
C LYS A 2 -26.63 -2.99 -22.47
N LYS A 3 -26.87 -2.42 -21.29
CA LYS A 3 -26.03 -1.33 -20.75
C LYS A 3 -24.64 -1.90 -20.45
N ASP A 4 -23.58 -1.22 -20.88
CA ASP A 4 -22.21 -1.59 -20.55
C ASP A 4 -21.99 -1.48 -19.03
N ARG A 5 -21.35 -2.47 -18.45
CA ARG A 5 -21.02 -2.51 -17.02
C ARG A 5 -19.71 -1.79 -16.79
N ILE A 6 -19.74 -0.83 -15.89
CA ILE A 6 -18.57 -0.03 -15.52
C ILE A 6 -17.82 -0.72 -14.37
N GLY A 7 -16.56 -1.03 -14.60
CA GLY A 7 -15.61 -1.49 -13.57
C GLY A 7 -14.79 -0.34 -13.01
N LEU A 8 -14.48 -0.40 -11.73
CA LEU A 8 -13.56 0.50 -11.04
C LEU A 8 -12.35 -0.28 -10.53
N ALA A 9 -11.20 -0.06 -11.13
CA ALA A 9 -9.93 -0.64 -10.72
C ALA A 9 -9.17 0.34 -9.82
N LEU A 10 -9.12 0.05 -8.51
CA LEU A 10 -8.47 0.88 -7.50
C LEU A 10 -7.05 0.34 -7.24
N GLY A 11 -6.05 1.12 -7.64
CA GLY A 11 -4.65 0.71 -7.53
C GLY A 11 -4.09 0.77 -6.12
N SER A 12 -2.95 0.12 -5.95
CA SER A 12 -2.09 0.25 -4.77
C SER A 12 -1.51 1.67 -4.68
N GLY A 13 -1.09 2.11 -3.49
CA GLY A 13 -0.55 3.46 -3.34
C GLY A 13 -0.14 3.86 -1.93
N ALA A 14 -0.15 2.94 -0.96
CA ALA A 14 0.11 3.23 0.44
C ALA A 14 -0.68 4.46 0.94
N SER A 15 -0.03 5.45 1.58
CA SER A 15 -0.69 6.66 2.10
C SER A 15 -1.40 7.52 1.04
N ARG A 16 -1.03 7.39 -0.24
CA ARG A 16 -1.74 8.08 -1.33
C ARG A 16 -3.12 7.49 -1.62
N GLY A 17 -3.38 6.27 -1.13
CA GLY A 17 -4.64 5.56 -1.32
C GLY A 17 -5.87 6.31 -0.86
N TRP A 18 -5.74 7.21 0.12
CA TRP A 18 -6.84 8.03 0.58
C TRP A 18 -7.49 8.89 -0.53
N SER A 19 -6.74 9.20 -1.60
CA SER A 19 -7.28 9.90 -2.77
C SER A 19 -8.34 9.10 -3.54
N HIS A 20 -8.38 7.77 -3.40
CA HIS A 20 -9.46 6.96 -3.98
C HIS A 20 -10.83 7.37 -3.45
N ILE A 21 -10.94 7.82 -2.20
CA ILE A 21 -12.19 8.31 -1.61
C ILE A 21 -12.73 9.47 -2.45
N GLY A 22 -11.88 10.46 -2.72
CA GLY A 22 -12.25 11.62 -3.54
C GLY A 22 -12.62 11.25 -4.97
N VAL A 23 -11.89 10.29 -5.57
CA VAL A 23 -12.20 9.80 -6.93
C VAL A 23 -13.56 9.11 -6.98
N ILE A 24 -13.85 8.22 -6.03
CA ILE A 24 -15.15 7.52 -5.96
C ILE A 24 -16.29 8.53 -5.79
N LYS A 25 -16.13 9.47 -4.85
CA LYS A 25 -17.15 10.51 -4.60
C LYS A 25 -17.39 11.38 -5.83
N ALA A 26 -16.33 11.76 -6.55
CA ALA A 26 -16.45 12.53 -7.79
C ALA A 26 -17.18 11.73 -8.89
N LEU A 27 -16.86 10.46 -9.08
CA LEU A 27 -17.56 9.61 -10.04
C LEU A 27 -19.05 9.50 -9.70
N VAL A 28 -19.37 9.20 -8.45
CA VAL A 28 -20.76 9.06 -7.99
C VAL A 28 -21.53 10.40 -8.14
N SER A 29 -20.90 11.55 -7.85
CA SER A 29 -21.53 12.87 -8.02
C SER A 29 -21.85 13.20 -9.48
N GLU A 30 -21.10 12.64 -10.44
CA GLU A 30 -21.34 12.74 -11.87
C GLU A 30 -22.29 11.64 -12.40
N GLY A 31 -22.92 10.87 -11.51
CA GLY A 31 -23.83 9.78 -11.87
C GLY A 31 -23.15 8.53 -12.42
N ILE A 32 -21.85 8.40 -12.22
CA ILE A 32 -21.07 7.21 -12.61
C ILE A 32 -20.96 6.29 -11.41
N GLU A 33 -21.82 5.30 -11.35
CA GLU A 33 -21.79 4.25 -10.33
C GLU A 33 -21.13 3.00 -10.90
N PRO A 34 -19.97 2.55 -10.37
CA PRO A 34 -19.34 1.32 -10.82
C PRO A 34 -20.19 0.08 -10.51
N ASP A 35 -20.39 -0.76 -11.53
CA ASP A 35 -21.10 -2.06 -11.41
C ASP A 35 -20.18 -3.16 -10.87
N VAL A 36 -18.86 -2.94 -10.93
CA VAL A 36 -17.82 -3.91 -10.53
C VAL A 36 -16.67 -3.16 -9.87
N VAL A 37 -16.11 -3.68 -8.79
CA VAL A 37 -14.96 -3.06 -8.11
C VAL A 37 -13.86 -4.09 -7.91
N ALA A 38 -12.64 -3.75 -8.33
CA ALA A 38 -11.45 -4.53 -7.97
C ALA A 38 -10.39 -3.60 -7.35
N GLY A 39 -9.74 -4.07 -6.29
CA GLY A 39 -8.78 -3.26 -5.56
C GLY A 39 -7.52 -4.01 -5.19
N THR A 40 -6.39 -3.29 -5.15
CA THR A 40 -5.11 -3.80 -4.71
C THR A 40 -4.60 -2.99 -3.52
N SER A 41 -4.22 -3.68 -2.43
CA SER A 41 -3.71 -3.06 -1.21
C SER A 41 -4.71 -2.04 -0.63
N VAL A 42 -4.31 -0.78 -0.42
CA VAL A 42 -5.22 0.29 0.01
C VAL A 42 -6.44 0.43 -0.91
N GLY A 43 -6.29 0.15 -2.21
CA GLY A 43 -7.42 0.15 -3.16
C GLY A 43 -8.47 -0.90 -2.85
N ALA A 44 -8.06 -2.08 -2.34
CA ALA A 44 -8.98 -3.12 -1.89
C ALA A 44 -9.76 -2.66 -0.65
N MET A 45 -9.08 -2.01 0.30
CA MET A 45 -9.69 -1.47 1.52
C MET A 45 -10.74 -0.40 1.19
N ILE A 46 -10.37 0.59 0.35
CA ILE A 46 -11.29 1.68 -0.02
C ILE A 46 -12.47 1.14 -0.86
N GLY A 47 -12.21 0.19 -1.77
CA GLY A 47 -13.25 -0.45 -2.57
C GLY A 47 -14.28 -1.21 -1.72
N ALA A 48 -13.81 -1.94 -0.72
CA ALA A 48 -14.67 -2.62 0.23
C ALA A 48 -15.48 -1.65 1.09
N ALA A 49 -14.86 -0.57 1.60
CA ALA A 49 -15.57 0.49 2.34
C ALA A 49 -16.68 1.14 1.50
N TYR A 50 -16.41 1.38 0.21
CA TYR A 50 -17.40 1.91 -0.72
C TYR A 50 -18.60 0.97 -0.88
N LEU A 51 -18.35 -0.32 -1.13
CA LEU A 51 -19.39 -1.30 -1.32
C LEU A 51 -20.20 -1.58 -0.03
N ALA A 52 -19.54 -1.49 1.13
CA ALA A 52 -20.19 -1.61 2.43
C ALA A 52 -20.97 -0.35 2.87
N GLY A 53 -20.95 0.74 2.07
CA GLY A 53 -21.59 2.01 2.45
C GLY A 53 -20.87 2.79 3.54
N ASN A 54 -19.61 2.45 3.85
CA ASN A 54 -18.82 3.05 4.93
C ASN A 54 -17.78 4.08 4.44
N LEU A 55 -17.88 4.52 3.17
CA LEU A 55 -16.90 5.44 2.58
C LEU A 55 -16.82 6.78 3.31
N ASP A 56 -17.97 7.34 3.70
CA ASP A 56 -18.04 8.60 4.44
C ASP A 56 -17.46 8.46 5.85
N LYS A 57 -17.76 7.36 6.54
CA LYS A 57 -17.18 7.04 7.85
C LYS A 57 -15.65 6.96 7.80
N LEU A 58 -15.14 6.31 6.76
CA LEU A 58 -13.70 6.19 6.53
C LEU A 58 -13.07 7.56 6.20
N GLU A 59 -13.76 8.40 5.38
CA GLU A 59 -13.32 9.77 5.10
C GLU A 59 -13.24 10.59 6.37
N ASP A 60 -14.27 10.56 7.21
CA ASP A 60 -14.32 11.29 8.48
C ASP A 60 -13.17 10.88 9.40
N TRP A 61 -12.89 9.59 9.48
CA TRP A 61 -11.75 9.10 10.23
C TRP A 61 -10.42 9.69 9.69
N VAL A 62 -10.20 9.62 8.37
CA VAL A 62 -8.98 10.14 7.73
C VAL A 62 -8.82 11.64 7.94
N ARG A 63 -9.92 12.43 7.80
CA ARG A 63 -9.88 13.88 7.96
C ARG A 63 -9.62 14.33 9.39
N ASN A 64 -10.09 13.56 10.36
CA ASN A 64 -9.92 13.86 11.79
C ASN A 64 -8.65 13.26 12.38
N SER A 65 -7.97 12.36 11.63
CA SER A 65 -6.73 11.73 12.08
C SER A 65 -5.55 12.70 12.00
N THR A 66 -4.75 12.72 13.06
CA THR A 66 -3.47 13.43 13.06
C THR A 66 -2.40 12.61 12.32
N ARG A 67 -1.28 13.23 11.94
CA ARG A 67 -0.11 12.49 11.41
C ARG A 67 0.31 11.35 12.35
N LYS A 68 0.18 11.57 13.66
CA LYS A 68 0.51 10.58 14.68
C LYS A 68 -0.45 9.37 14.63
N ASP A 69 -1.74 9.59 14.43
CA ASP A 69 -2.73 8.51 14.35
C ASP A 69 -2.51 7.68 13.08
N VAL A 70 -2.25 8.33 11.95
CA VAL A 70 -1.92 7.67 10.69
C VAL A 70 -0.60 6.89 10.83
N LEU A 71 0.42 7.48 11.46
CA LEU A 71 1.67 6.80 11.75
C LEU A 71 1.47 5.65 12.73
N GLN A 72 0.61 5.77 13.73
CA GLN A 72 0.29 4.68 14.65
C GLN A 72 -0.48 3.56 13.96
N PHE A 73 -1.30 3.88 12.96
CA PHE A 73 -1.97 2.88 12.14
C PHE A 73 -0.97 2.04 11.32
N PHE A 74 0.03 2.70 10.74
CA PHE A 74 1.18 2.05 10.12
C PHE A 74 2.32 1.81 11.13
N ASN A 75 2.03 1.88 12.44
CA ASN A 75 3.05 1.98 13.48
C ASN A 75 4.06 0.84 13.34
N ILE A 76 5.20 1.22 12.78
CA ILE A 76 6.45 0.50 12.81
C ILE A 76 6.96 0.54 14.27
N GLY A 77 6.13 0.06 15.19
CA GLY A 77 6.58 -0.29 16.50
C GLY A 77 7.45 -1.53 16.32
N PHE A 78 8.75 -1.40 16.55
CA PHE A 78 9.64 -2.54 16.72
C PHE A 78 9.10 -3.42 17.86
N SER A 79 8.09 -4.21 17.55
CA SER A 79 7.86 -5.45 18.26
C SER A 79 9.13 -6.28 18.06
N THR A 80 9.50 -7.07 19.02
CA THR A 80 10.62 -8.03 18.93
C THR A 80 10.51 -8.95 17.69
N SER A 81 9.38 -8.95 17.00
CA SER A 81 9.10 -9.66 15.74
C SER A 81 9.22 -8.78 14.47
N GLY A 82 9.43 -7.45 14.58
CA GLY A 82 9.67 -6.56 13.44
C GLY A 82 8.45 -6.24 12.56
N PHE A 83 7.23 -6.65 12.96
CA PHE A 83 6.01 -6.45 12.16
C PHE A 83 5.00 -5.57 12.88
N VAL A 84 4.19 -4.83 12.10
CA VAL A 84 2.98 -4.16 12.60
C VAL A 84 2.04 -5.20 13.19
N ASP A 85 1.46 -4.87 14.34
CA ASP A 85 0.47 -5.73 14.99
C ASP A 85 -0.72 -5.96 14.05
N SER A 86 -0.90 -7.22 13.62
CA SER A 86 -1.99 -7.63 12.72
C SER A 86 -3.37 -7.38 13.32
N ASP A 87 -3.46 -7.31 14.66
CA ASP A 87 -4.72 -7.14 15.37
C ASP A 87 -5.22 -5.69 15.23
N ARG A 88 -4.32 -4.71 15.22
CA ARG A 88 -4.67 -3.29 14.96
C ARG A 88 -5.21 -3.05 13.57
N LEU A 89 -4.59 -3.66 12.55
CA LEU A 89 -5.15 -3.57 11.19
C LEU A 89 -6.53 -4.21 11.15
N SER A 90 -6.71 -5.38 11.76
CA SER A 90 -7.99 -6.06 11.83
C SER A 90 -9.04 -5.23 12.56
N GLU A 91 -8.70 -4.65 13.72
CA GLU A 91 -9.57 -3.75 14.49
C GLU A 91 -9.99 -2.53 13.66
N PHE A 92 -9.04 -1.91 12.96
CA PHE A 92 -9.34 -0.80 12.07
C PHE A 92 -10.29 -1.21 10.95
N LEU A 93 -10.03 -2.32 10.27
CA LEU A 93 -10.86 -2.81 9.18
C LEU A 93 -12.28 -3.10 9.66
N THR A 94 -12.43 -3.74 10.83
CA THR A 94 -13.74 -4.09 11.38
C THR A 94 -14.50 -2.89 11.95
N THR A 95 -13.80 -1.83 12.34
CA THR A 95 -14.43 -0.61 12.87
C THR A 95 -14.72 0.42 11.79
N GLN A 96 -13.88 0.57 10.77
CA GLN A 96 -13.99 1.67 9.80
C GLN A 96 -14.42 1.21 8.40
N VAL A 97 -14.19 -0.04 8.03
CA VAL A 97 -14.37 -0.51 6.65
C VAL A 97 -15.59 -1.41 6.51
N VAL A 98 -15.62 -2.55 7.20
CA VAL A 98 -16.72 -3.54 7.12
C VAL A 98 -16.93 -4.20 8.48
N SER A 99 -18.10 -4.81 8.70
CA SER A 99 -18.30 -5.67 9.88
C SER A 99 -17.41 -6.92 9.82
N PRO A 100 -17.00 -7.49 10.97
CA PRO A 100 -16.04 -8.60 11.01
C PRO A 100 -16.51 -9.85 10.25
N ASP A 101 -17.81 -10.07 10.19
CA ASP A 101 -18.43 -11.27 9.56
C ASP A 101 -18.83 -11.02 8.10
N THR A 102 -18.56 -9.83 7.53
CA THR A 102 -18.92 -9.51 6.15
C THR A 102 -18.14 -10.38 5.18
N ASN A 103 -18.84 -11.04 4.27
CA ASN A 103 -18.27 -11.78 3.16
C ASN A 103 -18.35 -10.97 1.86
N ILE A 104 -17.49 -11.29 0.91
CA ILE A 104 -17.49 -10.65 -0.43
C ILE A 104 -18.83 -10.90 -1.13
N ASP A 105 -19.41 -12.08 -0.90
CA ASP A 105 -20.71 -12.49 -1.45
C ASP A 105 -21.90 -11.69 -0.89
N ASP A 106 -21.72 -10.96 0.21
CA ASP A 106 -22.74 -10.09 0.80
C ASP A 106 -22.86 -8.75 0.08
N PHE A 107 -21.91 -8.41 -0.81
CA PHE A 107 -21.98 -7.18 -1.58
C PHE A 107 -22.96 -7.29 -2.75
N ASP A 108 -23.76 -6.26 -2.96
CA ASP A 108 -24.71 -6.18 -4.11
C ASP A 108 -24.01 -6.16 -5.47
N ARG A 109 -22.70 -5.89 -5.49
CA ARG A 109 -21.88 -5.76 -6.70
C ARG A 109 -20.62 -6.60 -6.59
N PRO A 110 -20.16 -7.23 -7.70
CA PRO A 110 -18.91 -7.99 -7.71
C PRO A 110 -17.74 -7.19 -7.18
N PHE A 111 -16.98 -7.81 -6.27
CA PHE A 111 -15.77 -7.27 -5.68
C PHE A 111 -14.62 -8.26 -5.83
N ALA A 112 -13.41 -7.73 -6.03
CA ALA A 112 -12.19 -8.53 -5.91
C ALA A 112 -11.10 -7.77 -5.16
N ALA A 113 -10.48 -8.44 -4.18
CA ALA A 113 -9.22 -8.00 -3.56
C ALA A 113 -8.05 -8.83 -4.11
N ILE A 114 -6.91 -8.17 -4.38
CA ILE A 114 -5.77 -8.76 -5.06
C ILE A 114 -4.62 -8.98 -4.09
N ALA A 115 -4.08 -10.19 -4.06
CA ALA A 115 -2.88 -10.54 -3.31
C ALA A 115 -1.87 -11.27 -4.20
N THR A 116 -0.64 -11.39 -3.72
CA THR A 116 0.46 -12.13 -4.37
C THR A 116 0.75 -13.41 -3.61
N ASP A 117 0.75 -14.54 -4.30
CA ASP A 117 1.21 -15.81 -3.75
C ASP A 117 2.74 -15.89 -3.85
N VAL A 118 3.42 -15.90 -2.70
CA VAL A 118 4.89 -15.96 -2.62
C VAL A 118 5.44 -17.30 -3.13
N GLY A 119 4.64 -18.37 -3.06
CA GLY A 119 5.08 -19.70 -3.44
C GLY A 119 5.35 -19.86 -4.94
N ASN A 120 4.60 -19.15 -5.77
CA ASN A 120 4.69 -19.25 -7.23
C ASN A 120 4.80 -17.88 -7.94
N GLY A 121 4.77 -16.76 -7.20
CA GLY A 121 4.77 -15.42 -7.76
C GLY A 121 3.47 -15.05 -8.48
N GLY A 122 2.42 -15.86 -8.33
CA GLY A 122 1.13 -15.67 -8.99
C GLY A 122 0.22 -14.65 -8.32
N VAL A 123 -0.83 -14.28 -9.05
CA VAL A 123 -1.89 -13.40 -8.53
C VAL A 123 -2.96 -14.26 -7.86
N ARG A 124 -3.33 -13.92 -6.62
CA ARG A 124 -4.51 -14.46 -5.94
C ARG A 124 -5.63 -13.40 -5.97
N TRP A 125 -6.80 -13.76 -6.47
CA TRP A 125 -8.01 -12.96 -6.42
C TRP A 125 -8.92 -13.51 -5.33
N PHE A 126 -9.35 -12.65 -4.44
CA PHE A 126 -10.42 -12.94 -3.49
C PHE A 126 -11.71 -12.36 -4.06
N THR A 127 -12.56 -13.22 -4.55
CA THR A 127 -13.91 -12.91 -5.10
C THR A 127 -15.03 -13.49 -4.24
N GLU A 128 -14.68 -14.18 -3.17
CA GLU A 128 -15.56 -14.83 -2.22
C GLU A 128 -14.92 -14.88 -0.83
N GLY A 129 -15.70 -15.17 0.20
CA GLY A 129 -15.25 -15.34 1.57
C GLY A 129 -15.07 -14.02 2.32
N ASN A 130 -14.42 -14.06 3.49
CA ASN A 130 -14.38 -12.94 4.43
C ASN A 130 -13.57 -11.74 3.90
N VAL A 131 -14.21 -10.56 3.87
CA VAL A 131 -13.65 -9.32 3.34
C VAL A 131 -12.42 -8.84 4.12
N VAL A 132 -12.45 -8.95 5.46
CA VAL A 132 -11.33 -8.52 6.31
C VAL A 132 -10.07 -9.32 5.98
N ASN A 133 -10.20 -10.65 5.83
CA ASN A 133 -9.08 -11.52 5.49
C ASN A 133 -8.54 -11.23 4.07
N ALA A 134 -9.42 -10.98 3.10
CA ALA A 134 -9.06 -10.60 1.75
C ALA A 134 -8.27 -9.29 1.71
N ILE A 135 -8.73 -8.26 2.44
CA ILE A 135 -8.02 -6.97 2.54
C ILE A 135 -6.67 -7.15 3.24
N ARG A 136 -6.62 -7.90 4.36
CA ARG A 136 -5.36 -8.16 5.07
C ARG A 136 -4.33 -8.83 4.17
N ALA A 137 -4.72 -9.81 3.37
CA ALA A 137 -3.84 -10.45 2.40
C ALA A 137 -3.37 -9.46 1.32
N SER A 138 -4.30 -8.64 0.81
CA SER A 138 -4.02 -7.63 -0.21
C SER A 138 -3.07 -6.52 0.28
N MET A 139 -3.08 -6.22 1.59
CA MET A 139 -2.27 -5.18 2.23
C MET A 139 -1.01 -5.72 2.93
N ALA A 140 -0.73 -7.01 2.86
CA ALA A 140 0.39 -7.66 3.55
C ALA A 140 1.75 -7.29 2.92
N LEU A 141 2.13 -6.00 3.02
CA LEU A 141 3.37 -5.48 2.46
C LEU A 141 4.59 -6.09 3.15
N PRO A 142 5.49 -6.76 2.40
CA PRO A 142 6.69 -7.35 2.97
C PRO A 142 7.53 -6.35 3.77
N GLY A 143 7.94 -6.75 4.97
CA GLY A 143 8.70 -5.90 5.89
C GLY A 143 7.85 -4.95 6.74
N LEU A 144 6.56 -4.76 6.42
CA LEU A 144 5.64 -3.92 7.19
C LEU A 144 4.57 -4.78 7.90
N PHE A 145 3.92 -5.66 7.16
CA PHE A 145 2.88 -6.54 7.70
C PHE A 145 3.29 -8.01 7.61
N PRO A 146 2.79 -8.87 8.51
CA PRO A 146 3.06 -10.30 8.43
C PRO A 146 2.41 -10.91 7.18
N VAL A 147 3.04 -11.96 6.67
CA VAL A 147 2.51 -12.79 5.60
C VAL A 147 1.18 -13.42 6.03
N VAL A 148 0.17 -13.32 5.19
CA VAL A 148 -1.15 -13.94 5.44
C VAL A 148 -1.15 -15.36 4.88
N ARG A 149 -1.65 -16.32 5.67
CA ARG A 149 -1.84 -17.69 5.23
C ARG A 149 -3.28 -17.88 4.75
N ASP A 150 -3.44 -18.42 3.55
CA ASP A 150 -4.71 -18.80 2.93
C ASP A 150 -4.55 -20.24 2.43
N GLU A 151 -5.08 -21.20 3.18
CA GLU A 151 -4.84 -22.63 2.99
C GLU A 151 -3.33 -22.95 2.98
N GLU A 152 -2.82 -23.52 1.90
CA GLU A 152 -1.41 -23.85 1.67
C GLU A 152 -0.57 -22.66 1.17
N ARG A 153 -1.22 -21.52 0.86
CA ARG A 153 -0.59 -20.35 0.25
C ARG A 153 -0.06 -19.40 1.30
N ARG A 154 1.00 -18.70 0.93
CA ARG A 154 1.55 -17.57 1.67
C ARG A 154 1.39 -16.32 0.84
N LEU A 155 0.57 -15.40 1.33
CA LEU A 155 0.13 -14.23 0.59
C LEU A 155 0.77 -12.96 1.14
N VAL A 156 1.16 -12.11 0.22
CA VAL A 156 1.67 -10.76 0.45
C VAL A 156 0.94 -9.76 -0.44
N ASP A 157 1.24 -8.46 -0.29
CA ASP A 157 0.58 -7.36 -0.99
C ASP A 157 0.48 -7.60 -2.50
N GLY A 158 -0.72 -7.39 -3.03
CA GLY A 158 -1.03 -7.58 -4.44
C GLY A 158 -0.31 -6.61 -5.37
N GLY A 159 0.17 -5.49 -4.85
CA GLY A 159 0.92 -4.49 -5.62
C GLY A 159 2.21 -5.01 -6.22
N LEU A 160 2.74 -6.13 -5.72
CA LEU A 160 3.94 -6.75 -6.29
C LEU A 160 3.70 -7.38 -7.66
N VAL A 161 2.47 -7.80 -7.98
CA VAL A 161 2.17 -8.50 -9.25
C VAL A 161 1.06 -7.85 -10.07
N ASN A 162 0.09 -7.19 -9.42
CA ASN A 162 -1.02 -6.52 -10.10
C ASN A 162 -1.41 -5.22 -9.39
N PRO A 163 -0.61 -4.16 -9.54
CA PRO A 163 -0.79 -2.91 -8.80
C PRO A 163 -2.07 -2.14 -9.16
N VAL A 164 -2.61 -2.32 -10.37
CA VAL A 164 -3.89 -1.72 -10.81
C VAL A 164 -4.68 -2.82 -11.52
N PRO A 165 -5.73 -3.38 -10.90
CA PRO A 165 -6.33 -4.65 -11.30
C PRO A 165 -7.36 -4.53 -12.43
N VAL A 166 -7.03 -3.87 -13.54
CA VAL A 166 -7.91 -3.68 -14.70
C VAL A 166 -8.40 -5.02 -15.28
N SER A 167 -7.47 -5.95 -15.48
CA SER A 167 -7.80 -7.28 -16.03
C SER A 167 -8.75 -8.07 -15.12
N VAL A 168 -8.69 -7.84 -13.81
CA VAL A 168 -9.59 -8.48 -12.86
C VAL A 168 -11.00 -7.90 -12.96
N CYS A 169 -11.14 -6.57 -13.10
CA CYS A 169 -12.45 -5.94 -13.35
C CYS A 169 -13.13 -6.56 -14.58
N HIS A 170 -12.39 -6.74 -15.68
CA HIS A 170 -12.94 -7.41 -16.87
C HIS A 170 -13.33 -8.86 -16.59
N ALA A 171 -12.47 -9.61 -15.89
CA ALA A 171 -12.71 -11.03 -15.58
C ALA A 171 -13.95 -11.25 -14.71
N ILE A 172 -14.29 -10.29 -13.82
CA ILE A 172 -15.49 -10.36 -12.98
C ILE A 172 -16.69 -9.61 -13.55
N GLY A 173 -16.60 -9.20 -14.83
CA GLY A 173 -17.74 -8.82 -15.64
C GLY A 173 -17.89 -7.34 -15.99
N ALA A 174 -16.83 -6.54 -15.96
CA ALA A 174 -16.84 -5.17 -16.47
C ALA A 174 -16.62 -5.14 -17.99
N ASP A 175 -17.42 -4.34 -18.70
CA ASP A 175 -17.26 -4.06 -20.13
C ASP A 175 -16.27 -2.89 -20.33
N ILE A 176 -16.35 -1.85 -19.48
CA ILE A 176 -15.49 -0.66 -19.48
C ILE A 176 -14.85 -0.54 -18.10
N VAL A 177 -13.57 -0.19 -18.02
CA VAL A 177 -12.88 -0.05 -16.74
C VAL A 177 -12.29 1.35 -16.56
N ILE A 178 -12.66 2.00 -15.46
CA ILE A 178 -12.01 3.21 -14.96
C ILE A 178 -10.89 2.78 -14.03
N ALA A 179 -9.64 3.06 -14.41
CA ALA A 179 -8.46 2.67 -13.66
C ALA A 179 -7.86 3.85 -12.89
N VAL A 180 -7.70 3.71 -11.57
CA VAL A 180 -7.10 4.73 -10.71
C VAL A 180 -5.69 4.30 -10.34
N ASN A 181 -4.69 4.87 -11.03
CA ASN A 181 -3.28 4.60 -10.80
C ASN A 181 -2.63 5.73 -9.97
N LEU A 182 -2.29 5.45 -8.73
CA LEU A 182 -1.66 6.40 -7.80
C LEU A 182 -0.14 6.42 -7.88
N ASN A 183 0.47 5.56 -8.68
CA ASN A 183 1.91 5.40 -8.80
C ASN A 183 2.46 6.00 -10.11
N ALA A 184 1.60 6.51 -11.00
CA ALA A 184 2.01 7.12 -12.25
C ALA A 184 2.91 8.36 -12.01
N ASP A 185 3.98 8.47 -12.80
CA ASP A 185 4.91 9.63 -12.84
C ASP A 185 5.62 9.97 -11.52
N LEU A 186 5.68 9.06 -10.54
CA LEU A 186 6.45 9.26 -9.31
C LEU A 186 7.94 8.99 -9.50
N VAL A 187 8.29 8.14 -10.47
CA VAL A 187 9.67 7.76 -10.74
C VAL A 187 10.43 8.95 -11.34
N GLY A 188 11.43 9.42 -10.63
CA GLY A 188 12.33 10.49 -11.11
C GLY A 188 12.01 11.91 -10.64
N LYS A 189 10.88 12.18 -9.97
CA LYS A 189 10.59 13.53 -9.44
C LYS A 189 11.55 13.96 -8.34
N HIS A 190 11.99 13.04 -7.48
CA HIS A 190 12.99 13.34 -6.44
C HIS A 190 14.42 13.50 -7.00
N SER A 191 14.75 12.79 -8.08
CA SER A 191 16.07 12.87 -8.71
C SER A 191 16.30 14.19 -9.49
N ARG A 192 15.22 14.78 -10.03
CA ARG A 192 15.33 16.05 -10.79
C ARG A 192 15.54 17.28 -9.94
N LYS A 193 15.15 17.29 -8.66
CA LYS A 193 15.42 18.43 -7.75
C LYS A 193 16.88 18.52 -7.30
N LYS A 194 17.63 17.40 -7.27
CA LYS A 194 19.04 17.38 -6.85
C LYS A 194 20.06 17.77 -7.96
N SER A 195 19.69 17.73 -9.23
CA SER A 195 20.63 18.02 -10.33
C SER A 195 20.84 19.53 -10.62
N VAL A 196 20.13 20.42 -9.93
CA VAL A 196 20.23 21.88 -10.17
C VAL A 196 21.06 22.59 -9.09
N SER A 197 21.47 21.94 -7.98
CA SER A 197 22.13 22.59 -6.86
C SER A 197 23.55 22.09 -6.51
N HIS A 198 24.16 21.20 -7.29
CA HIS A 198 25.53 20.70 -7.02
C HIS A 198 26.50 20.94 -8.20
N ALA A 199 26.67 22.20 -8.59
CA ALA A 199 27.90 22.68 -9.18
C ALA A 199 28.48 23.66 -8.16
N GLU A 200 29.48 23.23 -7.42
CA GLU A 200 30.44 23.95 -6.55
C GLU A 200 30.43 23.44 -5.10
N LYS A 201 31.34 22.53 -4.83
CA LYS A 201 32.37 22.51 -3.77
C LYS A 201 32.76 21.06 -3.43
N ALA A 202 33.95 20.70 -3.87
CA ALA A 202 34.67 19.56 -3.30
C ALA A 202 35.31 19.98 -1.96
N PRO A 203 35.23 19.16 -0.91
CA PRO A 203 36.16 19.26 0.21
C PRO A 203 37.20 18.15 0.13
N SER A 204 38.43 18.61 0.41
CA SER A 204 39.66 17.87 0.59
C SER A 204 39.58 16.79 1.68
N ALA A 205 40.29 15.71 1.41
CA ALA A 205 40.54 14.63 2.35
C ALA A 205 41.38 15.08 3.55
N GLU A 206 40.98 14.66 4.75
CA GLU A 206 41.94 14.47 5.86
C GLU A 206 41.58 13.21 6.65
N SER A 207 42.59 12.36 6.75
CA SER A 207 42.69 11.13 7.49
C SER A 207 42.74 11.36 9.00
N LYS A 208 42.13 10.50 9.80
CA LYS A 208 42.74 10.07 11.08
C LYS A 208 42.21 8.70 11.53
N GLN A 209 43.21 7.94 11.95
CA GLN A 209 43.25 6.57 12.41
C GLN A 209 42.79 6.36 13.86
N ASN A 210 42.60 5.05 14.17
CA ASN A 210 42.69 4.32 15.46
C ASN A 210 41.52 4.50 16.41
N ASP A 211 40.92 3.42 16.98
CA ASP A 211 41.46 2.37 17.85
C ASP A 211 40.46 1.26 18.15
N GLU A 212 41.02 0.04 18.25
CA GLU A 212 40.80 -1.12 19.12
C GLU A 212 39.39 -1.58 19.58
N ASP A 213 39.15 -2.80 19.23
CA ASP A 213 38.52 -4.01 19.79
C ASP A 213 37.89 -3.93 21.19
N ASP A 214 36.58 -4.22 21.29
CA ASP A 214 36.00 -4.93 22.43
C ASP A 214 34.68 -5.58 22.06
N GLY A 215 34.56 -6.90 22.29
CA GLY A 215 33.50 -7.83 21.84
C GLY A 215 32.07 -7.56 22.37
N GLY A 216 31.78 -6.42 22.97
CA GLY A 216 30.46 -5.96 23.37
C GLY A 216 29.85 -4.89 22.48
N GLY A 217 30.62 -4.40 21.51
CA GLY A 217 30.27 -3.23 20.68
C GLY A 217 29.24 -3.49 19.59
N PHE A 218 29.16 -4.71 19.07
CA PHE A 218 28.30 -5.00 17.91
C PHE A 218 26.79 -4.90 18.24
N LEU A 219 26.35 -5.50 19.33
CA LEU A 219 24.95 -5.42 19.77
C LEU A 219 24.57 -4.01 20.26
N LYS A 220 25.49 -3.29 20.93
CA LYS A 220 25.30 -1.87 21.27
C LYS A 220 25.29 -0.98 20.05
N ARG A 221 26.14 -1.26 19.06
CA ARG A 221 26.19 -0.54 17.78
C ARG A 221 24.94 -0.78 16.96
N VAL A 222 24.43 -2.02 16.88
CA VAL A 222 23.16 -2.37 16.21
C VAL A 222 21.98 -1.71 16.93
N LYS A 223 21.93 -1.71 18.28
CA LYS A 223 20.90 -0.99 19.04
C LYS A 223 20.96 0.53 18.86
N ARG A 224 22.15 1.10 18.85
CA ARG A 224 22.35 2.54 18.67
C ARG A 224 22.03 2.94 17.22
N THR A 225 22.47 2.17 16.23
CA THR A 225 22.12 2.36 14.84
C THR A 225 20.61 2.21 14.63
N ALA A 226 19.92 1.30 15.31
CA ALA A 226 18.47 1.15 15.24
C ALA A 226 17.72 2.30 15.91
N GLN A 227 18.26 2.87 17.01
CA GLN A 227 17.68 4.06 17.66
C GLN A 227 17.94 5.34 16.86
N ASP A 228 19.17 5.55 16.43
CA ASP A 228 19.54 6.68 15.54
C ASP A 228 18.77 6.61 14.20
N TYR A 229 18.48 5.39 13.72
CA TYR A 229 17.68 5.14 12.53
C TYR A 229 16.19 5.45 12.74
N SER A 230 15.64 5.16 13.93
CA SER A 230 14.24 5.51 14.24
C SER A 230 14.07 7.03 14.38
N GLU A 231 15.06 7.73 14.92
CA GLU A 231 15.03 9.19 15.02
C GLU A 231 15.25 9.86 13.64
N SER A 232 16.06 9.29 12.74
CA SER A 232 16.24 9.81 11.37
C SER A 232 15.03 9.57 10.46
N ILE A 233 14.22 8.55 10.73
CA ILE A 233 12.94 8.33 10.04
C ILE A 233 11.91 9.41 10.41
N PHE A 234 12.04 10.03 11.59
CA PHE A 234 11.10 11.02 12.11
C PHE A 234 11.64 12.46 12.11
N SER A 235 12.93 12.65 11.86
CA SER A 235 13.50 13.98 11.66
C SER A 235 13.29 14.41 10.21
N SER A 236 12.53 15.47 10.04
CA SER A 236 12.27 16.14 8.76
C SER A 236 13.48 16.97 8.30
N ASP A 237 14.66 16.36 8.27
CA ASP A 237 15.81 16.94 7.55
C ASP A 237 15.90 16.28 6.17
N ASP A 238 15.74 17.12 5.16
CA ASP A 238 15.41 16.84 3.76
C ASP A 238 16.47 16.07 2.94
N ASP A 239 17.46 15.40 3.53
CA ASP A 239 18.63 14.95 2.76
C ASP A 239 19.00 13.46 2.79
N GLU A 240 18.36 12.61 3.61
CA GLU A 240 18.59 11.16 3.56
C GLU A 240 17.27 10.37 3.39
N LEU A 241 17.18 9.65 2.28
CA LEU A 241 16.13 8.66 2.06
C LEU A 241 16.26 7.56 3.12
N GLY A 242 15.33 7.50 4.06
CA GLY A 242 15.24 6.43 5.04
C GLY A 242 15.03 5.06 4.38
N LEU A 243 15.38 3.96 5.07
CA LEU A 243 15.15 2.60 4.57
C LEU A 243 13.70 2.38 4.17
N PHE A 244 12.76 2.99 4.91
CA PHE A 244 11.34 2.95 4.58
C PHE A 244 11.03 3.64 3.24
N ASP A 245 11.63 4.79 2.98
CA ASP A 245 11.46 5.51 1.71
C ASP A 245 12.08 4.74 0.55
N ILE A 246 13.22 4.07 0.77
CA ILE A 246 13.85 3.20 -0.21
C ILE A 246 12.97 1.99 -0.50
N VAL A 247 12.47 1.31 0.53
CA VAL A 247 11.57 0.15 0.39
C VAL A 247 10.25 0.59 -0.26
N ALA A 248 9.65 1.68 0.22
CA ALA A 248 8.43 2.24 -0.36
C ALA A 248 8.65 2.73 -1.81
N SER A 249 9.80 3.34 -2.10
CA SER A 249 10.15 3.76 -3.45
C SER A 249 10.41 2.56 -4.37
N SER A 250 11.11 1.55 -3.90
CA SER A 250 11.35 0.31 -4.65
C SER A 250 10.05 -0.43 -4.95
N ILE A 251 9.15 -0.50 -3.96
CA ILE A 251 7.81 -1.04 -4.10
C ILE A 251 6.94 -0.19 -5.05
N ASN A 252 7.19 1.10 -5.18
CA ASN A 252 6.48 1.97 -6.12
C ASN A 252 7.07 1.93 -7.55
N ILE A 253 8.38 1.78 -7.69
CA ILE A 253 9.07 1.68 -8.99
C ILE A 253 8.63 0.41 -9.73
N PHE A 254 8.53 -0.70 -9.02
CA PHE A 254 8.17 -1.99 -9.61
C PHE A 254 6.73 -1.99 -10.18
N PRO A 255 5.69 -1.56 -9.41
CA PRO A 255 4.33 -1.44 -9.92
C PRO A 255 4.15 -0.46 -11.07
N ASP A 256 4.85 0.67 -11.07
CA ASP A 256 4.78 1.62 -12.20
C ASP A 256 5.29 0.97 -13.50
N ARG A 257 6.42 0.26 -13.42
CA ARG A 257 6.98 -0.48 -14.55
C ARG A 257 6.07 -1.60 -15.03
N LEU A 258 5.52 -2.38 -14.09
CA LEU A 258 4.57 -3.46 -14.39
C LEU A 258 3.28 -2.93 -15.02
N THR A 259 2.72 -1.84 -14.47
CA THR A 259 1.50 -1.23 -15.00
C THR A 259 1.74 -0.71 -16.42
N ARG A 260 2.83 0.01 -16.66
CA ARG A 260 3.18 0.50 -18.01
C ARG A 260 3.38 -0.66 -19.00
N SER A 261 4.05 -1.74 -18.58
CA SER A 261 4.25 -2.93 -19.42
C SER A 261 2.92 -3.62 -19.77
N ARG A 262 1.98 -3.69 -18.83
CA ARG A 262 0.67 -4.32 -19.07
C ARG A 262 -0.32 -3.44 -19.84
N MET A 263 -0.16 -2.12 -19.78
CA MET A 263 -0.99 -1.18 -20.53
C MET A 263 -0.46 -0.91 -21.96
N ALA A 264 0.79 -1.29 -22.25
CA ALA A 264 1.42 -1.12 -23.56
C ALA A 264 1.22 -2.33 -24.51
N GLY A 265 0.64 -3.44 -24.03
CA GLY A 265 0.26 -4.63 -24.80
C GLY A 265 -1.23 -4.79 -24.86
#